data_844c66f345381f2cce2fb3f04e34fc7c
#
_entry.id   844c66f345381f2cce2fb3f04e34fc7c
#
_cell.length_a   1.000
_cell.length_b   1.000
_cell.length_c   1.000
_cell.angle_alpha   90.00
_cell.angle_beta   90.00
_cell.angle_gamma   90.00
#
_symmetry.space_group_name_H-M   'P 1'
#
loop_
_entity.id
_entity.type
_entity.pdbx_description
1 polymer ?
#
loop_
_entity_poly.entity_id
_entity_poly.type
_entity_poly.pdbx_seq_one_letter_code
_entity_poly.pdbx_strand_id
1 'polypeptide(L)'
;LFISQPAVSQQIGMLEAHVGYKLFNRKSKGVEPTEYAKLLNNLIIEALDRLENVENGFRAKAINANRLISVGISKHLMSSLGSALLSKFEFIDFSFYENDSLFELVNSKKLDFAIVTKRYDTFDTIQKKIGEIKQIIVSSNDIDVSEQKNSIKNNDFTAIENWLNNQKWFSHDSGIPHIKLFWLHVFNKKRPSMIPNYIIPSEYEMIELLSKNTGLAVVWDCNAANLLAEKRIQLVWNSKQMPNTEVFLLSGKKENLTTIFENIEAELKKVFE
;
A
#
# COMPACT_ATOMS: atom_id res chain seq x y z
N LEU A 1 38.95 3.31 -10.24
CA LEU A 1 39.73 3.14 -9.00
C LEU A 1 41.21 3.00 -9.39
N PHE A 2 42.06 3.93 -8.92
CA PHE A 2 43.54 3.84 -9.14
C PHE A 2 44.20 2.94 -8.08
N ILE A 3 43.74 1.68 -8.01
CA ILE A 3 44.21 0.70 -7.01
C ILE A 3 44.79 -0.50 -7.77
N SER A 4 45.98 -0.98 -7.39
CA SER A 4 46.60 -2.15 -8.00
C SER A 4 45.86 -3.44 -7.60
N GLN A 5 45.91 -4.47 -8.50
CA GLN A 5 45.27 -5.76 -8.24
C GLN A 5 45.74 -6.45 -6.94
N PRO A 6 47.07 -6.39 -6.56
CA PRO A 6 47.51 -6.90 -5.27
C PRO A 6 46.83 -6.20 -4.07
N ALA A 7 46.68 -4.88 -4.14
CA ALA A 7 46.03 -4.11 -3.08
C ALA A 7 44.55 -4.50 -2.92
N VAL A 8 43.82 -4.69 -4.02
CA VAL A 8 42.44 -5.18 -3.99
C VAL A 8 42.36 -6.56 -3.34
N SER A 9 43.26 -7.48 -3.74
CA SER A 9 43.29 -8.84 -3.15
C SER A 9 43.59 -8.83 -1.65
N GLN A 10 44.47 -7.93 -1.20
CA GLN A 10 44.79 -7.77 0.22
C GLN A 10 43.56 -7.22 1.00
N GLN A 11 42.89 -6.21 0.49
CA GLN A 11 41.70 -5.63 1.13
C GLN A 11 40.54 -6.66 1.23
N ILE A 12 40.31 -7.45 0.19
CA ILE A 12 39.35 -8.54 0.21
C ILE A 12 39.75 -9.58 1.27
N GLY A 13 41.00 -9.97 1.34
CA GLY A 13 41.45 -10.91 2.36
C GLY A 13 41.28 -10.40 3.80
N MET A 14 41.50 -9.10 4.04
CA MET A 14 41.25 -8.47 5.33
C MET A 14 39.77 -8.44 5.66
N LEU A 15 38.88 -8.14 4.69
CA LEU A 15 37.44 -8.18 4.87
C LEU A 15 36.95 -9.60 5.17
N GLU A 16 37.41 -10.61 4.43
CA GLU A 16 37.08 -12.02 4.68
C GLU A 16 37.51 -12.46 6.08
N ALA A 17 38.69 -12.02 6.54
CA ALA A 17 39.15 -12.31 7.89
C ALA A 17 38.31 -11.63 8.97
N HIS A 18 37.83 -10.41 8.69
CA HIS A 18 36.97 -9.66 9.63
C HIS A 18 35.57 -10.24 9.73
N VAL A 19 34.92 -10.60 8.61
CA VAL A 19 33.58 -11.18 8.60
C VAL A 19 33.54 -12.68 8.90
N GLY A 20 34.70 -13.36 8.87
CA GLY A 20 34.84 -14.79 9.18
C GLY A 20 34.40 -15.74 8.06
N TYR A 21 34.07 -15.23 6.88
CA TYR A 21 33.59 -16.04 5.75
C TYR A 21 34.34 -15.68 4.46
N LYS A 22 34.55 -16.69 3.58
CA LYS A 22 35.03 -16.47 2.24
C LYS A 22 33.96 -15.77 1.39
N LEU A 23 34.32 -14.63 0.83
CA LEU A 23 33.43 -13.84 -0.01
C LEU A 23 33.60 -14.14 -1.51
N PHE A 24 34.80 -14.59 -1.91
CA PHE A 24 35.09 -14.86 -3.31
C PHE A 24 35.77 -16.24 -3.50
N ASN A 25 35.31 -16.96 -4.50
CA ASN A 25 35.91 -18.18 -4.99
C ASN A 25 36.82 -17.87 -6.20
N ARG A 26 38.09 -18.29 -6.14
CA ARG A 26 39.02 -18.18 -7.28
C ARG A 26 38.80 -19.37 -8.20
N LYS A 27 38.51 -19.11 -9.47
CA LYS A 27 38.40 -20.11 -10.53
C LYS A 27 39.46 -19.86 -11.61
N SER A 28 39.68 -20.86 -12.45
CA SER A 28 40.65 -20.75 -13.57
C SER A 28 40.34 -19.62 -14.55
N LYS A 29 39.10 -19.15 -14.59
CA LYS A 29 38.63 -18.07 -15.47
C LYS A 29 38.20 -16.79 -14.72
N GLY A 30 38.65 -16.57 -13.48
CA GLY A 30 38.35 -15.36 -12.75
C GLY A 30 37.91 -15.59 -11.29
N VAL A 31 37.17 -14.64 -10.76
CA VAL A 31 36.70 -14.63 -9.36
C VAL A 31 35.18 -14.56 -9.35
N GLU A 32 34.55 -15.47 -8.61
CA GLU A 32 33.07 -15.48 -8.45
C GLU A 32 32.68 -15.20 -7.00
N PRO A 33 31.64 -14.38 -6.77
CA PRO A 33 31.14 -14.12 -5.43
C PRO A 33 30.47 -15.37 -4.85
N THR A 34 30.67 -15.59 -3.54
CA THR A 34 29.93 -16.60 -2.78
C THR A 34 28.54 -16.08 -2.40
N GLU A 35 27.66 -16.95 -1.89
CA GLU A 35 26.36 -16.53 -1.34
C GLU A 35 26.53 -15.56 -0.16
N TYR A 36 27.59 -15.73 0.66
CA TYR A 36 27.92 -14.79 1.73
C TYR A 36 28.29 -13.40 1.18
N ALA A 37 29.01 -13.34 0.04
CA ALA A 37 29.30 -12.06 -0.61
C ALA A 37 28.04 -11.35 -1.11
N LYS A 38 27.12 -12.10 -1.72
CA LYS A 38 25.84 -11.55 -2.19
C LYS A 38 25.01 -11.01 -1.04
N LEU A 39 24.90 -11.77 0.05
CA LEU A 39 24.19 -11.34 1.25
C LEU A 39 24.82 -10.08 1.85
N LEU A 40 26.14 -10.05 2.05
CA LEU A 40 26.87 -8.91 2.60
C LEU A 40 26.68 -7.67 1.70
N ASN A 41 26.78 -7.84 0.37
CA ASN A 41 26.59 -6.77 -0.59
C ASN A 41 25.20 -6.14 -0.49
N ASN A 42 24.14 -6.96 -0.38
CA ASN A 42 22.77 -6.45 -0.24
C ASN A 42 22.59 -5.65 1.07
N LEU A 43 23.15 -6.14 2.18
CA LEU A 43 23.11 -5.43 3.45
C LEU A 43 23.90 -4.11 3.42
N ILE A 44 25.06 -4.08 2.73
CA ILE A 44 25.87 -2.87 2.59
C ILE A 44 25.17 -1.86 1.69
N ILE A 45 24.61 -2.28 0.54
CA ILE A 45 23.86 -1.39 -0.38
C ILE A 45 22.71 -0.75 0.38
N GLU A 46 21.91 -1.54 1.09
CA GLU A 46 20.79 -1.01 1.88
C GLU A 46 21.25 0.03 2.91
N ALA A 47 22.37 -0.20 3.58
CA ALA A 47 22.92 0.74 4.54
C ALA A 47 23.46 2.02 3.87
N LEU A 48 24.11 1.91 2.72
CA LEU A 48 24.60 3.04 1.94
C LEU A 48 23.46 3.89 1.38
N ASP A 49 22.41 3.26 0.84
CA ASP A 49 21.23 3.96 0.36
C ASP A 49 20.56 4.76 1.49
N ARG A 50 20.53 4.19 2.70
CA ARG A 50 20.02 4.91 3.88
C ARG A 50 20.89 6.11 4.23
N LEU A 51 22.22 6.01 4.15
CA LEU A 51 23.13 7.12 4.39
C LEU A 51 23.03 8.21 3.33
N GLU A 52 22.95 7.84 2.04
CA GLU A 52 22.74 8.79 0.94
C GLU A 52 21.40 9.53 1.08
N ASN A 53 20.34 8.82 1.47
CA ASN A 53 19.05 9.44 1.75
C ASN A 53 19.10 10.42 2.92
N VAL A 54 19.91 10.16 3.96
CA VAL A 54 20.16 11.10 5.05
C VAL A 54 20.91 12.34 4.56
N GLU A 55 21.97 12.18 3.75
CA GLU A 55 22.71 13.31 3.16
C GLU A 55 21.84 14.15 2.23
N ASN A 56 21.07 13.50 1.34
CA ASN A 56 20.16 14.19 0.43
C ASN A 56 19.06 14.93 1.19
N GLY A 57 18.48 14.30 2.20
CA GLY A 57 17.51 14.95 3.10
C GLY A 57 18.10 16.12 3.88
N PHE A 58 19.37 16.04 4.30
CA PHE A 58 20.06 17.13 4.98
C PHE A 58 20.37 18.27 4.02
N ARG A 59 20.87 17.99 2.81
CA ARG A 59 21.12 18.98 1.76
C ARG A 59 19.85 19.69 1.31
N ALA A 60 18.75 18.95 1.11
CA ALA A 60 17.45 19.53 0.78
C ALA A 60 16.93 20.45 1.90
N LYS A 61 17.12 20.10 3.16
CA LYS A 61 16.78 20.94 4.31
C LYS A 61 17.65 22.20 4.44
N ALA A 62 18.91 22.12 4.01
CA ALA A 62 19.85 23.25 4.10
C ALA A 62 19.70 24.24 2.92
N ILE A 63 19.20 23.81 1.76
CA ILE A 63 19.17 24.61 0.54
C ILE A 63 17.81 25.27 0.29
N ASN A 64 16.70 24.66 0.74
CA ASN A 64 15.36 25.20 0.54
C ASN A 64 14.59 25.27 1.85
N ALA A 65 13.83 26.37 2.03
CA ALA A 65 12.87 26.54 3.12
C ALA A 65 11.73 25.48 3.10
N ASN A 66 11.70 24.61 2.10
CA ASN A 66 10.68 23.56 1.92
C ASN A 66 11.17 22.24 2.55
N ARG A 67 10.53 21.86 3.63
CA ARG A 67 10.82 20.64 4.34
C ARG A 67 10.25 19.42 3.56
N LEU A 68 11.07 18.37 3.38
CA LEU A 68 10.59 17.06 2.96
C LEU A 68 9.67 16.49 4.05
N ILE A 69 8.46 16.14 3.68
CA ILE A 69 7.43 15.57 4.56
C ILE A 69 7.42 14.06 4.36
N SER A 70 7.67 13.29 5.43
CA SER A 70 7.59 11.83 5.38
C SER A 70 6.20 11.36 5.79
N VAL A 71 5.53 10.62 4.90
CA VAL A 71 4.16 10.11 5.08
C VAL A 71 4.12 8.60 4.91
N GLY A 72 3.76 7.90 5.97
CA GLY A 72 3.46 6.48 5.89
C GLY A 72 2.00 6.24 5.50
N ILE A 73 1.76 5.27 4.63
CA ILE A 73 0.41 4.95 4.16
C ILE A 73 0.30 3.45 3.82
N SER A 74 -0.86 2.87 4.04
CA SER A 74 -1.13 1.53 3.53
C SER A 74 -1.18 1.54 2.01
N LYS A 75 -0.56 0.54 1.37
CA LYS A 75 -0.41 0.48 -0.09
C LYS A 75 -1.73 0.63 -0.86
N HIS A 76 -2.82 0.08 -0.31
CA HIS A 76 -4.15 0.14 -0.93
C HIS A 76 -4.82 1.53 -0.86
N LEU A 77 -4.34 2.44 0.00
CA LEU A 77 -4.86 3.81 0.09
C LEU A 77 -4.07 4.81 -0.77
N MET A 78 -2.92 4.41 -1.33
CA MET A 78 -2.03 5.31 -2.03
C MET A 78 -2.68 5.95 -3.27
N SER A 79 -3.39 5.16 -4.07
CA SER A 79 -3.98 5.65 -5.33
C SER A 79 -5.00 6.76 -5.12
N SER A 80 -5.81 6.67 -4.06
CA SER A 80 -6.84 7.65 -3.73
C SER A 80 -6.31 8.84 -2.93
N LEU A 81 -5.56 8.58 -1.86
CA LEU A 81 -5.13 9.63 -0.92
C LEU A 81 -3.78 10.24 -1.26
N GLY A 82 -2.86 9.47 -1.88
CA GLY A 82 -1.55 9.98 -2.26
C GLY A 82 -1.64 11.09 -3.31
N SER A 83 -2.51 10.94 -4.32
CA SER A 83 -2.68 11.94 -5.37
C SER A 83 -3.17 13.30 -4.82
N ALA A 84 -4.03 13.28 -3.81
CA ALA A 84 -4.51 14.50 -3.15
C ALA A 84 -3.36 15.27 -2.49
N LEU A 85 -2.42 14.56 -1.85
CA LEU A 85 -1.26 15.18 -1.21
C LEU A 85 -0.25 15.73 -2.22
N LEU A 86 -0.04 15.04 -3.35
CA LEU A 86 0.87 15.50 -4.41
C LEU A 86 0.40 16.80 -5.06
N SER A 87 -0.89 17.10 -5.06
CA SER A 87 -1.42 18.37 -5.57
C SER A 87 -1.05 19.57 -4.68
N LYS A 88 -0.70 19.35 -3.42
CA LYS A 88 -0.49 20.39 -2.41
C LYS A 88 0.95 20.52 -1.92
N PHE A 89 1.69 19.42 -1.91
CA PHE A 89 3.03 19.36 -1.33
C PHE A 89 4.06 19.02 -2.40
N GLU A 90 5.08 19.86 -2.54
CA GLU A 90 6.15 19.71 -3.54
C GLU A 90 7.19 18.67 -3.11
N PHE A 91 7.45 18.56 -1.81
CA PHE A 91 8.44 17.65 -1.25
C PHE A 91 7.79 16.69 -0.26
N ILE A 92 7.45 15.49 -0.74
CA ILE A 92 6.82 14.44 0.04
C ILE A 92 7.49 13.09 -0.25
N ASP A 93 7.75 12.32 0.81
CA ASP A 93 8.28 10.96 0.74
C ASP A 93 7.26 9.98 1.29
N PHE A 94 6.83 9.02 0.46
CA PHE A 94 5.86 8.00 0.84
C PHE A 94 6.53 6.69 1.21
N SER A 95 6.12 6.12 2.33
CA SER A 95 6.53 4.80 2.79
C SER A 95 5.33 3.88 3.00
N PHE A 96 5.44 2.61 2.60
CA PHE A 96 4.35 1.63 2.68
C PHE A 96 4.59 0.63 3.81
N TYR A 97 3.68 0.61 4.77
CA TYR A 97 3.70 -0.34 5.88
C TYR A 97 2.27 -0.69 6.33
N GLU A 98 2.16 -1.72 7.15
CA GLU A 98 0.92 -2.06 7.85
C GLU A 98 0.62 -1.07 8.99
N ASN A 99 -0.65 -0.97 9.38
CA ASN A 99 -1.13 0.01 10.36
C ASN A 99 -0.29 0.08 11.64
N ASP A 100 0.03 -1.07 12.25
CA ASP A 100 0.79 -1.12 13.51
C ASP A 100 2.23 -0.65 13.32
N SER A 101 2.88 -1.02 12.21
CA SER A 101 4.21 -0.52 11.85
C SER A 101 4.22 0.99 11.57
N LEU A 102 3.18 1.51 10.91
CA LEU A 102 3.00 2.95 10.67
C LEU A 102 2.89 3.72 11.98
N PHE A 103 2.12 3.20 12.92
CA PHE A 103 1.99 3.79 14.26
C PHE A 103 3.34 3.85 15.00
N GLU A 104 4.10 2.75 15.01
CA GLU A 104 5.42 2.67 15.63
C GLU A 104 6.43 3.63 14.99
N LEU A 105 6.40 3.78 13.66
CA LEU A 105 7.29 4.70 12.94
C LEU A 105 6.98 6.17 13.25
N VAL A 106 5.71 6.54 13.41
CA VAL A 106 5.32 7.89 13.86
C VAL A 106 5.76 8.12 15.32
N ASN A 107 5.51 7.15 16.21
CA ASN A 107 5.90 7.23 17.62
C ASN A 107 7.42 7.36 17.79
N SER A 108 8.19 6.59 17.03
CA SER A 108 9.66 6.66 17.03
C SER A 108 10.22 7.84 16.25
N LYS A 109 9.36 8.74 15.74
CA LYS A 109 9.72 9.95 14.97
C LYS A 109 10.48 9.67 13.67
N LYS A 110 10.35 8.45 13.12
CA LYS A 110 10.90 8.07 11.82
C LYS A 110 10.02 8.53 10.67
N LEU A 111 8.71 8.69 10.91
CA LEU A 111 7.75 9.33 10.01
C LEU A 111 7.17 10.58 10.67
N ASP A 112 6.86 11.60 9.88
CA ASP A 112 6.16 12.79 10.35
C ASP A 112 4.66 12.53 10.49
N PHE A 113 4.09 11.82 9.52
CA PHE A 113 2.66 11.52 9.45
C PHE A 113 2.43 10.07 9.03
N ALA A 114 1.27 9.54 9.40
CA ALA A 114 0.78 8.28 8.85
C ALA A 114 -0.72 8.32 8.58
N ILE A 115 -1.16 7.62 7.54
CA ILE A 115 -2.56 7.42 7.20
C ILE A 115 -2.88 5.95 7.47
N VAL A 116 -3.79 5.71 8.42
CA VAL A 116 -4.11 4.38 8.94
C VAL A 116 -5.61 4.14 8.97
N THR A 117 -6.01 2.86 8.96
CA THR A 117 -7.41 2.43 9.08
C THR A 117 -7.73 1.85 10.45
N LYS A 118 -6.86 2.08 11.44
CA LYS A 118 -7.01 1.62 12.82
C LYS A 118 -6.87 2.79 13.77
N ARG A 119 -7.72 2.83 14.78
CA ARG A 119 -7.62 3.80 15.88
C ARG A 119 -6.63 3.31 16.92
N TYR A 120 -5.81 4.23 17.42
CA TYR A 120 -4.84 3.99 18.48
C TYR A 120 -5.14 4.91 19.67
N ASP A 121 -5.30 4.31 20.85
CA ASP A 121 -5.49 5.06 22.09
C ASP A 121 -4.13 5.33 22.74
N THR A 122 -3.58 6.54 22.49
CA THR A 122 -2.28 6.96 22.99
C THR A 122 -2.26 8.44 23.29
N PHE A 123 -1.44 8.84 24.30
CA PHE A 123 -1.28 10.23 24.70
C PHE A 123 -0.20 10.98 23.90
N ASP A 124 0.67 10.26 23.18
CA ASP A 124 1.86 10.82 22.53
C ASP A 124 1.69 11.13 21.04
N THR A 125 0.57 10.70 20.44
CA THR A 125 0.21 11.00 19.05
C THR A 125 -1.05 11.83 18.96
N ILE A 126 -1.11 12.66 17.92
CA ILE A 126 -2.35 13.32 17.47
C ILE A 126 -2.97 12.40 16.44
N GLN A 127 -4.24 12.08 16.61
CA GLN A 127 -5.00 11.29 15.66
C GLN A 127 -6.32 11.99 15.35
N LYS A 128 -6.59 12.20 14.05
CA LYS A 128 -7.87 12.74 13.59
C LYS A 128 -8.46 11.86 12.50
N LYS A 129 -9.75 11.60 12.60
CA LYS A 129 -10.51 10.96 11.54
C LYS A 129 -10.59 11.89 10.34
N ILE A 130 -10.21 11.38 9.16
CA ILE A 130 -10.23 12.13 7.89
C ILE A 130 -11.35 11.67 6.97
N GLY A 131 -11.89 10.47 7.15
CA GLY A 131 -12.99 9.95 6.36
C GLY A 131 -13.33 8.51 6.70
N GLU A 132 -14.11 7.89 5.83
CA GLU A 132 -14.48 6.48 5.88
C GLU A 132 -14.38 5.88 4.48
N ILE A 133 -14.00 4.62 4.41
CA ILE A 133 -13.97 3.80 3.20
C ILE A 133 -14.83 2.58 3.40
N LYS A 134 -15.31 2.01 2.30
CA LYS A 134 -16.16 0.84 2.31
C LYS A 134 -15.81 -0.11 1.18
N GLN A 135 -15.92 -1.39 1.44
CA GLN A 135 -15.77 -2.38 0.38
C GLN A 135 -17.05 -2.51 -0.43
N ILE A 136 -16.90 -2.46 -1.76
CA ILE A 136 -17.97 -2.61 -2.74
C ILE A 136 -17.63 -3.71 -3.74
N ILE A 137 -18.65 -4.28 -4.40
CA ILE A 137 -18.45 -5.15 -5.56
C ILE A 137 -18.57 -4.33 -6.83
N VAL A 138 -17.54 -4.42 -7.67
CA VAL A 138 -17.52 -3.84 -9.01
C VAL A 138 -17.33 -4.93 -10.06
N SER A 139 -17.71 -4.65 -11.31
CA SER A 139 -17.48 -5.54 -12.46
C SER A 139 -16.98 -4.77 -13.67
N SER A 140 -16.43 -5.50 -14.61
CA SER A 140 -16.27 -5.05 -15.99
C SER A 140 -17.63 -4.74 -16.64
N ASN A 141 -17.62 -3.90 -17.67
CA ASN A 141 -18.87 -3.42 -18.30
C ASN A 141 -19.55 -4.45 -19.22
N ASP A 142 -18.86 -5.51 -19.59
CA ASP A 142 -19.38 -6.61 -20.43
C ASP A 142 -20.25 -7.60 -19.65
N ILE A 143 -20.32 -7.50 -18.33
CA ILE A 143 -21.22 -8.31 -17.50
C ILE A 143 -22.57 -7.62 -17.38
N ASP A 144 -23.65 -8.31 -17.77
CA ASP A 144 -25.01 -7.82 -17.50
C ASP A 144 -25.34 -8.01 -16.00
N VAL A 145 -25.58 -6.87 -15.32
CA VAL A 145 -25.91 -6.83 -13.89
C VAL A 145 -27.36 -6.42 -13.64
N SER A 146 -28.20 -6.37 -14.65
CA SER A 146 -29.56 -5.83 -14.57
C SER A 146 -30.47 -6.66 -13.68
N GLU A 147 -30.44 -7.98 -13.83
CA GLU A 147 -31.22 -8.91 -13.01
C GLU A 147 -30.74 -8.90 -11.55
N GLN A 148 -29.41 -8.84 -11.34
CA GLN A 148 -28.79 -8.83 -10.02
C GLN A 148 -29.13 -7.56 -9.24
N LYS A 149 -29.21 -6.42 -9.91
CA LYS A 149 -29.68 -5.17 -9.29
C LYS A 149 -31.13 -5.29 -8.78
N ASN A 150 -31.98 -6.01 -9.49
CA ASN A 150 -33.35 -6.30 -9.04
C ASN A 150 -33.35 -7.26 -7.85
N SER A 151 -32.57 -8.34 -7.89
CA SER A 151 -32.43 -9.27 -6.77
C SER A 151 -31.90 -8.60 -5.51
N ILE A 152 -30.93 -7.68 -5.66
CA ILE A 152 -30.40 -6.85 -4.54
C ILE A 152 -31.52 -5.98 -3.94
N LYS A 153 -32.33 -5.33 -4.76
CA LYS A 153 -33.47 -4.50 -4.28
C LYS A 153 -34.51 -5.34 -3.53
N ASN A 154 -34.71 -6.58 -3.97
CA ASN A 154 -35.68 -7.49 -3.37
C ASN A 154 -35.11 -8.29 -2.19
N ASN A 155 -33.82 -8.10 -1.85
CA ASN A 155 -33.09 -8.86 -0.83
C ASN A 155 -33.10 -10.39 -1.07
N ASP A 156 -33.08 -10.81 -2.34
CA ASP A 156 -32.95 -12.23 -2.70
C ASP A 156 -31.47 -12.66 -2.63
N PHE A 157 -31.00 -12.84 -1.41
CA PHE A 157 -29.59 -13.18 -1.12
C PHE A 157 -29.17 -14.52 -1.74
N THR A 158 -30.11 -15.45 -1.90
CA THR A 158 -29.82 -16.76 -2.50
C THR A 158 -29.53 -16.63 -4.00
N ALA A 159 -30.38 -15.91 -4.73
CA ALA A 159 -30.16 -15.66 -6.15
C ALA A 159 -28.88 -14.88 -6.40
N ILE A 160 -28.62 -13.84 -5.58
CA ILE A 160 -27.41 -13.02 -5.69
C ILE A 160 -26.15 -13.87 -5.45
N GLU A 161 -26.12 -14.64 -4.36
CA GLU A 161 -24.96 -15.46 -4.01
C GLU A 161 -24.66 -16.52 -5.12
N ASN A 162 -25.71 -17.16 -5.63
CA ASN A 162 -25.54 -18.13 -6.72
C ASN A 162 -24.95 -17.47 -7.97
N TRP A 163 -25.42 -16.28 -8.31
CA TRP A 163 -24.87 -15.55 -9.46
C TRP A 163 -23.41 -15.15 -9.22
N LEU A 164 -23.08 -14.60 -8.04
CA LEU A 164 -21.73 -14.20 -7.67
C LEU A 164 -20.76 -15.40 -7.73
N ASN A 165 -21.18 -16.58 -7.24
CA ASN A 165 -20.35 -17.79 -7.25
C ASN A 165 -20.05 -18.32 -8.67
N ASN A 166 -20.84 -17.95 -9.67
CA ASN A 166 -20.68 -18.35 -11.06
C ASN A 166 -19.88 -17.34 -11.91
N GLN A 167 -19.47 -16.23 -11.34
CA GLN A 167 -18.67 -15.22 -12.06
C GLN A 167 -17.17 -15.49 -11.98
N LYS A 168 -16.40 -14.88 -12.89
CA LYS A 168 -14.95 -14.78 -12.78
C LYS A 168 -14.58 -13.72 -11.75
N TRP A 169 -13.59 -14.01 -10.91
CA TRP A 169 -13.19 -13.11 -9.84
C TRP A 169 -11.72 -12.71 -9.91
N PHE A 170 -11.49 -11.43 -9.66
CA PHE A 170 -10.20 -10.84 -9.38
C PHE A 170 -10.04 -10.69 -7.86
N SER A 171 -8.86 -11.01 -7.34
CA SER A 171 -8.49 -10.79 -5.95
C SER A 171 -7.06 -10.26 -5.86
N HIS A 172 -6.78 -9.43 -4.87
CA HIS A 172 -5.43 -8.95 -4.63
C HIS A 172 -4.56 -9.96 -3.87
N ASP A 173 -5.17 -10.98 -3.28
CA ASP A 173 -4.51 -12.02 -2.48
C ASP A 173 -5.18 -13.38 -2.68
N SER A 174 -4.37 -14.45 -2.64
CA SER A 174 -4.85 -15.83 -2.76
C SER A 174 -5.75 -16.28 -1.61
N GLY A 175 -5.59 -15.67 -0.43
CA GLY A 175 -6.45 -15.87 0.74
C GLY A 175 -7.81 -15.21 0.62
N ILE A 176 -8.04 -14.39 -0.41
CA ILE A 176 -9.29 -13.67 -0.72
C ILE A 176 -9.90 -12.89 0.47
N PRO A 177 -9.11 -12.08 1.23
CA PRO A 177 -9.60 -11.51 2.48
C PRO A 177 -10.79 -10.57 2.28
N HIS A 178 -10.80 -9.71 1.26
CA HIS A 178 -11.91 -8.79 0.97
C HIS A 178 -13.18 -9.54 0.59
N ILE A 179 -13.07 -10.56 -0.24
CA ILE A 179 -14.21 -11.38 -0.66
C ILE A 179 -14.78 -12.14 0.55
N LYS A 180 -13.92 -12.75 1.39
CA LYS A 180 -14.35 -13.42 2.63
C LYS A 180 -15.07 -12.47 3.58
N LEU A 181 -14.54 -11.25 3.75
CA LEU A 181 -15.17 -10.25 4.60
C LEU A 181 -16.54 -9.86 4.07
N PHE A 182 -16.67 -9.69 2.75
CA PHE A 182 -17.96 -9.42 2.11
C PHE A 182 -18.96 -10.57 2.35
N TRP A 183 -18.54 -11.84 2.14
CA TRP A 183 -19.41 -13.00 2.39
C TRP A 183 -19.81 -13.14 3.85
N LEU A 184 -18.91 -12.83 4.78
CA LEU A 184 -19.21 -12.86 6.21
C LEU A 184 -20.30 -11.85 6.58
N HIS A 185 -20.17 -10.61 6.15
CA HIS A 185 -21.10 -9.53 6.54
C HIS A 185 -22.44 -9.60 5.80
N VAL A 186 -22.43 -10.02 4.52
CA VAL A 186 -23.62 -9.97 3.68
C VAL A 186 -24.40 -11.28 3.69
N PHE A 187 -23.70 -12.41 3.64
CA PHE A 187 -24.33 -13.73 3.58
C PHE A 187 -24.23 -14.53 4.88
N ASN A 188 -23.57 -13.99 5.92
CA ASN A 188 -23.24 -14.69 7.16
C ASN A 188 -22.50 -16.02 6.94
N LYS A 189 -21.60 -16.04 5.96
CA LYS A 189 -20.79 -17.20 5.57
C LYS A 189 -19.30 -16.87 5.65
N LYS A 190 -18.50 -17.81 6.18
CA LYS A 190 -17.05 -17.60 6.35
C LYS A 190 -16.28 -17.40 5.04
N ARG A 191 -16.79 -17.95 3.93
CA ARG A 191 -16.19 -17.83 2.61
C ARG A 191 -17.18 -18.20 1.51
N PRO A 192 -16.97 -17.74 0.25
CA PRO A 192 -17.71 -18.23 -0.92
C PRO A 192 -17.34 -19.69 -1.27
N SER A 193 -18.12 -20.28 -2.15
CA SER A 193 -17.80 -21.57 -2.79
C SER A 193 -16.88 -21.44 -4.01
N MET A 194 -16.75 -20.21 -4.56
CA MET A 194 -15.89 -19.94 -5.72
C MET A 194 -14.42 -19.77 -5.32
N ILE A 195 -13.54 -19.92 -6.33
CA ILE A 195 -12.11 -19.64 -6.26
C ILE A 195 -11.82 -18.47 -7.22
N PRO A 196 -10.96 -17.49 -6.86
CA PRO A 196 -10.64 -16.41 -7.77
C PRO A 196 -9.89 -16.92 -9.01
N ASN A 197 -10.26 -16.39 -10.17
CA ASN A 197 -9.61 -16.72 -11.44
C ASN A 197 -8.28 -15.99 -11.61
N TYR A 198 -8.17 -14.79 -11.04
CA TYR A 198 -6.99 -13.92 -11.19
C TYR A 198 -6.58 -13.37 -9.83
N ILE A 199 -5.27 -13.46 -9.55
CA ILE A 199 -4.66 -12.92 -8.32
C ILE A 199 -3.65 -11.86 -8.74
N ILE A 200 -3.93 -10.59 -8.40
CA ILE A 200 -3.11 -9.42 -8.76
C ILE A 200 -2.81 -8.66 -7.47
N PRO A 201 -1.55 -8.69 -6.96
CA PRO A 201 -1.20 -8.21 -5.62
C PRO A 201 -1.43 -6.71 -5.35
N SER A 202 -1.64 -5.91 -6.38
CA SER A 202 -1.96 -4.50 -6.25
C SER A 202 -3.42 -4.26 -6.63
N GLU A 203 -4.19 -3.66 -5.72
CA GLU A 203 -5.60 -3.35 -5.97
C GLU A 203 -5.76 -2.34 -7.13
N TYR A 204 -4.84 -1.39 -7.25
CA TYR A 204 -4.86 -0.43 -8.35
C TYR A 204 -4.73 -1.11 -9.72
N GLU A 205 -3.68 -1.93 -9.90
CA GLU A 205 -3.49 -2.70 -11.14
C GLU A 205 -4.63 -3.70 -11.35
N MET A 206 -5.17 -4.28 -10.29
CA MET A 206 -6.30 -5.22 -10.36
C MET A 206 -7.54 -4.53 -10.95
N ILE A 207 -7.90 -3.32 -10.50
CA ILE A 207 -9.05 -2.56 -11.00
C ILE A 207 -8.80 -2.12 -12.45
N GLU A 208 -7.59 -1.68 -12.78
CA GLU A 208 -7.22 -1.34 -14.16
C GLU A 208 -7.32 -2.53 -15.12
N LEU A 209 -6.90 -3.71 -14.68
CA LEU A 209 -7.03 -4.94 -15.47
C LEU A 209 -8.49 -5.40 -15.57
N LEU A 210 -9.27 -5.26 -14.50
CA LEU A 210 -10.71 -5.53 -14.50
C LEU A 210 -11.46 -4.68 -15.54
N SER A 211 -11.05 -3.41 -15.71
CA SER A 211 -11.68 -2.52 -16.70
C SER A 211 -11.50 -2.98 -18.16
N LYS A 212 -10.62 -3.96 -18.41
CA LYS A 212 -10.25 -4.49 -19.73
C LYS A 212 -10.53 -5.98 -19.89
N ASN A 213 -10.96 -6.65 -18.83
CA ASN A 213 -11.17 -8.09 -18.80
C ASN A 213 -12.44 -8.42 -18.01
N THR A 214 -13.16 -9.47 -18.45
CA THR A 214 -14.41 -9.91 -17.83
C THR A 214 -14.22 -10.45 -16.42
N GLY A 215 -14.95 -9.88 -15.45
CA GLY A 215 -14.96 -10.38 -14.07
C GLY A 215 -15.52 -9.41 -13.06
N LEU A 216 -15.44 -9.81 -11.79
CA LEU A 216 -15.82 -9.05 -10.60
C LEU A 216 -14.63 -8.88 -9.66
N ALA A 217 -14.68 -7.86 -8.82
CA ALA A 217 -13.76 -7.66 -7.69
C ALA A 217 -14.48 -7.05 -6.48
N VAL A 218 -13.99 -7.36 -5.27
CA VAL A 218 -14.29 -6.59 -4.06
C VAL A 218 -13.14 -5.61 -3.85
N VAL A 219 -13.46 -4.32 -3.84
CA VAL A 219 -12.49 -3.23 -3.77
C VAL A 219 -12.95 -2.14 -2.80
N TRP A 220 -12.01 -1.29 -2.39
CA TRP A 220 -12.38 -0.08 -1.67
C TRP A 220 -13.05 0.93 -2.62
N ASP A 221 -14.14 1.54 -2.17
CA ASP A 221 -14.93 2.49 -2.94
C ASP A 221 -14.09 3.69 -3.43
N CYS A 222 -13.21 4.22 -2.59
CA CYS A 222 -12.30 5.31 -2.95
C CYS A 222 -11.35 4.95 -4.11
N ASN A 223 -10.92 3.69 -4.22
CA ASN A 223 -10.05 3.22 -5.30
C ASN A 223 -10.79 2.99 -6.62
N ALA A 224 -12.08 2.68 -6.54
CA ALA A 224 -12.94 2.48 -7.72
C ALA A 224 -13.56 3.79 -8.24
N ALA A 225 -13.57 4.86 -7.45
CA ALA A 225 -14.34 6.08 -7.71
C ALA A 225 -14.08 6.67 -9.11
N ASN A 226 -12.82 6.84 -9.50
CA ASN A 226 -12.46 7.41 -10.79
C ASN A 226 -12.94 6.55 -11.97
N LEU A 227 -12.70 5.22 -11.92
CA LEU A 227 -13.08 4.31 -13.01
C LEU A 227 -14.60 4.16 -13.11
N LEU A 228 -15.32 4.27 -12.00
CA LEU A 228 -16.79 4.32 -11.97
C LEU A 228 -17.30 5.63 -12.61
N ALA A 229 -16.70 6.78 -12.27
CA ALA A 229 -17.05 8.06 -12.86
C ALA A 229 -16.77 8.10 -14.39
N GLU A 230 -15.64 7.52 -14.82
CA GLU A 230 -15.27 7.37 -16.24
C GLU A 230 -16.08 6.27 -16.96
N LYS A 231 -16.94 5.54 -16.24
CA LYS A 231 -17.71 4.39 -16.76
C LYS A 231 -16.85 3.29 -17.38
N ARG A 232 -15.65 3.08 -16.89
CA ARG A 232 -14.75 2.01 -17.33
C ARG A 232 -15.02 0.68 -16.62
N ILE A 233 -15.62 0.76 -15.44
CA ILE A 233 -16.18 -0.35 -14.66
C ILE A 233 -17.58 0.05 -14.19
N GLN A 234 -18.33 -0.93 -13.68
CA GLN A 234 -19.66 -0.65 -13.13
C GLN A 234 -19.81 -1.16 -11.70
N LEU A 235 -20.63 -0.43 -10.92
CA LEU A 235 -21.00 -0.83 -9.57
C LEU A 235 -22.03 -1.96 -9.64
N VAL A 236 -21.69 -3.10 -9.04
CA VAL A 236 -22.60 -4.23 -8.84
C VAL A 236 -23.35 -4.08 -7.52
N TRP A 237 -22.61 -3.90 -6.42
CA TRP A 237 -23.24 -3.85 -5.10
C TRP A 237 -22.46 -3.01 -4.09
N ASN A 238 -23.14 -2.02 -3.52
CA ASN A 238 -22.72 -1.29 -2.32
C ASN A 238 -23.65 -1.70 -1.15
N SER A 239 -23.31 -2.79 -0.47
CA SER A 239 -24.17 -3.35 0.58
C SER A 239 -24.16 -2.49 1.84
N LYS A 240 -25.35 -2.23 2.41
CA LYS A 240 -25.49 -1.57 3.71
C LYS A 240 -25.00 -2.43 4.88
N GLN A 241 -24.84 -3.74 4.68
CA GLN A 241 -24.33 -4.68 5.69
C GLN A 241 -22.82 -4.65 5.81
N MET A 242 -22.12 -4.11 4.81
CA MET A 242 -20.66 -3.91 4.91
C MET A 242 -20.35 -2.75 5.86
N PRO A 243 -19.46 -2.96 6.85
CA PRO A 243 -19.04 -1.90 7.75
C PRO A 243 -18.24 -0.83 7.01
N ASN A 244 -18.40 0.41 7.45
CA ASN A 244 -17.47 1.46 7.11
C ASN A 244 -16.17 1.27 7.90
N THR A 245 -15.05 1.51 7.24
CA THR A 245 -13.73 1.53 7.86
C THR A 245 -13.27 2.97 7.98
N GLU A 246 -13.06 3.43 9.21
CA GLU A 246 -12.58 4.79 9.47
C GLU A 246 -11.12 4.94 9.02
N VAL A 247 -10.80 6.08 8.43
CA VAL A 247 -9.45 6.46 8.03
C VAL A 247 -8.98 7.61 8.92
N PHE A 248 -7.77 7.48 9.45
CA PHE A 248 -7.19 8.44 10.37
C PHE A 248 -5.87 8.98 9.85
N LEU A 249 -5.62 10.25 10.09
CA LEU A 249 -4.31 10.88 10.00
C LEU A 249 -3.66 10.90 11.37
N LEU A 250 -2.42 10.41 11.45
CA LEU A 250 -1.59 10.34 12.66
C LEU A 250 -0.39 11.29 12.54
N SER A 251 0.01 11.91 13.65
CA SER A 251 1.27 12.61 13.80
C SER A 251 1.77 12.52 15.24
N GLY A 252 3.08 12.54 15.44
CA GLY A 252 3.65 12.77 16.76
C GLY A 252 3.38 14.21 17.23
N LYS A 253 3.28 14.43 18.54
CA LYS A 253 3.12 15.78 19.13
C LYS A 253 4.38 16.60 18.90
N LYS A 254 4.40 17.41 17.84
CA LYS A 254 5.45 18.37 17.52
C LYS A 254 4.82 19.69 17.11
N GLU A 255 5.13 20.78 17.80
CA GLU A 255 4.57 22.12 17.51
C GLU A 255 4.81 22.58 16.07
N ASN A 256 5.98 22.28 15.51
CA ASN A 256 6.35 22.67 14.14
C ASN A 256 5.64 21.86 13.03
N LEU A 257 4.82 20.88 13.37
CA LEU A 257 4.06 20.07 12.42
C LEU A 257 2.56 20.40 12.40
N THR A 258 2.07 21.22 13.32
CA THR A 258 0.63 21.48 13.48
C THR A 258 -0.01 22.04 12.22
N THR A 259 0.58 23.09 11.63
CA THR A 259 0.07 23.71 10.40
C THR A 259 0.11 22.73 9.21
N ILE A 260 1.19 21.93 9.12
CA ILE A 260 1.31 20.92 8.04
C ILE A 260 0.26 19.83 8.24
N PHE A 261 0.04 19.39 9.49
CA PHE A 261 -1.00 18.42 9.84
C PHE A 261 -2.39 18.90 9.42
N GLU A 262 -2.74 20.15 9.72
CA GLU A 262 -4.02 20.76 9.36
C GLU A 262 -4.20 20.85 7.83
N ASN A 263 -3.14 21.21 7.12
CA ASN A 263 -3.15 21.25 5.65
C ASN A 263 -3.34 19.85 5.04
N ILE A 264 -2.63 18.83 5.55
CA ILE A 264 -2.80 17.44 5.12
C ILE A 264 -4.22 16.95 5.44
N GLU A 265 -4.72 17.21 6.66
CA GLU A 265 -6.07 16.86 7.06
C GLU A 265 -7.12 17.45 6.11
N ALA A 266 -6.99 18.74 5.80
CA ALA A 266 -7.92 19.45 4.92
C ALA A 266 -7.91 18.88 3.48
N GLU A 267 -6.74 18.58 2.92
CA GLU A 267 -6.66 18.00 1.57
C GLU A 267 -7.20 16.56 1.53
N LEU A 268 -6.90 15.75 2.54
CA LEU A 268 -7.36 14.37 2.59
C LEU A 268 -8.88 14.28 2.78
N LYS A 269 -9.49 15.17 3.56
CA LYS A 269 -10.95 15.19 3.75
C LYS A 269 -11.72 15.41 2.46
N LYS A 270 -11.20 16.19 1.52
CA LYS A 270 -11.84 16.44 0.21
C LYS A 270 -12.01 15.17 -0.63
N VAL A 271 -11.21 14.14 -0.39
CA VAL A 271 -11.33 12.85 -1.09
C VAL A 271 -12.58 12.08 -0.66
N PHE A 272 -13.12 12.40 0.53
CA PHE A 272 -14.29 11.72 1.11
C PHE A 272 -15.58 12.54 1.05
N GLU A 273 -15.51 13.76 0.53
CA GLU A 273 -16.66 14.63 0.23
C GLU A 273 -17.26 14.29 -1.15
#